data_4bcd0665e520c6f5f607f51a2946ef60
#
_entry.id   4bcd0665e520c6f5f607f51a2946ef60
#
_cell.length_a   1.000
_cell.length_b   1.000
_cell.length_c   1.000
_cell.angle_alpha   90.00
_cell.angle_beta   90.00
_cell.angle_gamma   90.00
#
_symmetry.space_group_name_H-M   'P 1'
#
loop_
_entity.id
_entity.type
_entity.pdbx_description
1 polymer ?
#
loop_
_entity_poly.entity_id
_entity_poly.type
_entity_poly.pdbx_seq_one_letter_code
_entity_poly.pdbx_strand_id
1 'polypeptide(L)'
;MSSVTVDFFLPTLHPAQNTILQGSKRFNHLRCGRRFGKTTLIEELSSIALDGCRVGVWFPTYKDLSEVWKDLKNTYRPIIRKINEQLKQIELVTDGLIDFWSMEEPDSGQGRKYHRAIIDEAAKAPKLYQAWENTIRPTLTDYIGDAYILSRPKGKNNGFFMLEEKHREFNNWAFFHFTTYDNPYIDRDEIEEAKQQLDDINFRQEYLAEYVDANDRPFFYSFDVHKHIAPHYDPNPHLPVIFSADFNKDPMTCLIAQQVDPWTVYAFDEVSMSEGSTPELCEYLTATYWSWRYSQEVTGDATGRNRSAMTRGNLNHYRIFREMLSLTEDQIRVPAQNPASSDSRVLCNSVLKNAKFFITENCKKTIKDIEMAMVDSEGKLIKNPTYPNHHGDTFRYLLHCCYADFIKEPGKYH
;
A
#
# COMPACT_ATOMS: atom_id res chain seq x y z
N MET A 1 -20.85 -59.22 -1.28
CA MET A 1 -20.74 -57.92 -0.59
C MET A 1 -21.82 -57.03 -1.17
N SER A 2 -22.79 -56.59 -0.39
CA SER A 2 -23.82 -55.66 -0.87
C SER A 2 -23.16 -54.32 -1.11
N SER A 3 -23.24 -53.81 -2.35
CA SER A 3 -22.82 -52.47 -2.69
C SER A 3 -23.75 -51.48 -1.99
N VAL A 4 -23.22 -50.66 -1.11
CA VAL A 4 -23.93 -49.52 -0.54
C VAL A 4 -23.74 -48.34 -1.47
N THR A 5 -24.79 -47.86 -2.09
CA THR A 5 -24.77 -46.63 -2.87
C THR A 5 -25.00 -45.47 -1.92
N VAL A 6 -24.13 -44.49 -1.95
CA VAL A 6 -24.23 -43.26 -1.15
C VAL A 6 -24.39 -42.11 -2.12
N ASP A 7 -25.48 -41.37 -1.98
CA ASP A 7 -25.64 -40.10 -2.73
C ASP A 7 -24.73 -39.02 -2.15
N PHE A 8 -23.95 -38.42 -3.00
CA PHE A 8 -23.03 -37.35 -2.66
C PHE A 8 -23.24 -36.17 -3.60
N PHE A 9 -23.41 -34.98 -3.04
CA PHE A 9 -23.67 -33.76 -3.79
C PHE A 9 -22.62 -32.68 -3.44
N LEU A 10 -21.94 -32.20 -4.46
CA LEU A 10 -21.08 -31.03 -4.34
C LEU A 10 -21.90 -29.75 -4.44
N PRO A 11 -21.44 -28.65 -3.87
CA PRO A 11 -22.08 -27.36 -4.03
C PRO A 11 -22.17 -26.94 -5.50
N THR A 12 -23.29 -26.31 -5.88
CA THR A 12 -23.48 -25.83 -7.26
C THR A 12 -22.58 -24.61 -7.52
N LEU A 13 -21.74 -24.70 -8.54
CA LEU A 13 -20.88 -23.62 -8.97
C LEU A 13 -21.66 -22.55 -9.75
N HIS A 14 -21.36 -21.29 -9.54
CA HIS A 14 -21.87 -20.20 -10.36
C HIS A 14 -21.07 -20.07 -11.69
N PRO A 15 -21.60 -19.33 -12.69
CA PRO A 15 -21.02 -19.29 -14.04
C PRO A 15 -19.52 -18.95 -14.09
N ALA A 16 -19.06 -17.97 -13.29
CA ALA A 16 -17.65 -17.58 -13.27
C ALA A 16 -16.73 -18.69 -12.71
N GLN A 17 -17.19 -19.47 -11.72
CA GLN A 17 -16.45 -20.64 -11.23
C GLN A 17 -16.37 -21.75 -12.29
N ASN A 18 -17.45 -21.98 -13.04
CA ASN A 18 -17.44 -22.92 -14.16
C ASN A 18 -16.49 -22.47 -15.27
N THR A 19 -16.36 -21.18 -15.54
CA THR A 19 -15.37 -20.65 -16.50
C THR A 19 -13.94 -20.99 -16.08
N ILE A 20 -13.64 -20.99 -14.78
CA ILE A 20 -12.33 -21.41 -14.28
C ILE A 20 -12.07 -22.88 -14.63
N LEU A 21 -13.00 -23.77 -14.34
CA LEU A 21 -12.81 -25.20 -14.61
C LEU A 21 -12.61 -25.46 -16.12
N GLN A 22 -13.39 -24.80 -16.97
CA GLN A 22 -13.32 -24.94 -18.44
C GLN A 22 -12.02 -24.39 -19.03
N GLY A 23 -11.49 -23.30 -18.48
CA GLY A 23 -10.27 -22.62 -18.95
C GLY A 23 -9.00 -23.07 -18.24
N SER A 24 -9.08 -24.04 -17.33
CA SER A 24 -7.94 -24.50 -16.53
C SER A 24 -6.83 -25.12 -17.38
N LYS A 25 -5.62 -24.85 -16.94
CA LYS A 25 -4.38 -25.47 -17.43
C LYS A 25 -3.70 -26.23 -16.29
N ARG A 26 -2.46 -26.65 -16.51
CA ARG A 26 -1.71 -27.35 -15.47
C ARG A 26 -1.51 -26.48 -14.21
N PHE A 27 -1.25 -25.19 -14.39
CA PHE A 27 -1.11 -24.23 -13.30
C PHE A 27 -2.09 -23.08 -13.49
N ASN A 28 -2.85 -22.76 -12.45
CA ASN A 28 -3.96 -21.82 -12.51
C ASN A 28 -3.81 -20.78 -11.41
N HIS A 29 -3.70 -19.54 -11.81
CA HIS A 29 -3.60 -18.39 -10.90
C HIS A 29 -4.93 -17.63 -10.91
N LEU A 30 -5.59 -17.55 -9.74
CA LEU A 30 -6.94 -17.04 -9.61
C LEU A 30 -6.96 -15.82 -8.67
N ARG A 31 -7.10 -14.68 -9.26
CA ARG A 31 -7.27 -13.41 -8.58
C ARG A 31 -8.75 -13.11 -8.45
N CYS A 32 -9.30 -13.22 -7.22
CA CYS A 32 -10.74 -13.16 -6.97
C CYS A 32 -11.07 -12.13 -5.91
N GLY A 33 -12.14 -11.35 -6.13
CA GLY A 33 -12.69 -10.42 -5.16
C GLY A 33 -13.26 -11.10 -3.91
N ARG A 34 -13.58 -10.29 -2.92
CA ARG A 34 -14.26 -10.72 -1.70
C ARG A 34 -15.59 -11.41 -2.05
N ARG A 35 -15.97 -12.47 -1.30
CA ARG A 35 -17.23 -13.18 -1.55
C ARG A 35 -17.39 -13.81 -2.94
N PHE A 36 -16.32 -13.99 -3.69
CA PHE A 36 -16.35 -14.68 -4.98
C PHE A 36 -16.81 -16.16 -4.86
N GLY A 37 -16.67 -16.78 -3.69
CA GLY A 37 -16.97 -18.20 -3.48
C GLY A 37 -15.74 -19.12 -3.61
N LYS A 38 -14.56 -18.65 -3.20
CA LYS A 38 -13.32 -19.45 -3.24
C LYS A 38 -13.43 -20.77 -2.49
N THR A 39 -14.09 -20.80 -1.31
CA THR A 39 -14.28 -22.02 -0.52
C THR A 39 -15.08 -23.07 -1.28
N THR A 40 -16.19 -22.67 -1.90
CA THR A 40 -17.01 -23.55 -2.75
C THR A 40 -16.21 -24.12 -3.92
N LEU A 41 -15.35 -23.29 -4.54
CA LEU A 41 -14.47 -23.76 -5.60
C LEU A 41 -13.41 -24.75 -5.09
N ILE A 42 -12.87 -24.57 -3.89
CA ILE A 42 -11.92 -25.51 -3.26
C ILE A 42 -12.60 -26.87 -3.00
N GLU A 43 -13.85 -26.88 -2.57
CA GLU A 43 -14.62 -28.12 -2.41
C GLU A 43 -14.74 -28.86 -3.74
N GLU A 44 -15.13 -28.18 -4.81
CA GLU A 44 -15.20 -28.76 -6.16
C GLU A 44 -13.83 -29.24 -6.65
N LEU A 45 -12.78 -28.41 -6.51
CA LEU A 45 -11.41 -28.77 -6.92
C LEU A 45 -10.89 -30.00 -6.16
N SER A 46 -11.31 -30.19 -4.92
CA SER A 46 -10.94 -31.36 -4.11
C SER A 46 -11.64 -32.65 -4.56
N SER A 47 -12.66 -32.55 -5.42
CA SER A 47 -13.48 -33.71 -5.85
C SER A 47 -12.73 -34.77 -6.62
N ILE A 48 -11.57 -34.47 -7.21
CA ILE A 48 -10.73 -35.52 -7.83
C ILE A 48 -10.31 -36.63 -6.84
N ALA A 49 -10.40 -36.36 -5.55
CA ALA A 49 -10.19 -37.37 -4.53
C ALA A 49 -11.27 -38.50 -4.58
N LEU A 50 -12.42 -38.26 -5.23
CA LEU A 50 -13.42 -39.28 -5.51
C LEU A 50 -12.88 -40.37 -6.44
N ASP A 51 -11.93 -40.04 -7.30
CA ASP A 51 -11.27 -40.96 -8.24
C ASP A 51 -10.00 -41.60 -7.63
N GLY A 52 -9.86 -41.58 -6.29
CA GLY A 52 -8.69 -42.13 -5.61
C GLY A 52 -7.46 -41.26 -5.66
N CYS A 53 -7.59 -40.01 -6.15
CA CYS A 53 -6.48 -39.06 -6.25
C CYS A 53 -6.08 -38.48 -4.89
N ARG A 54 -4.86 -37.96 -4.84
CA ARG A 54 -4.32 -37.22 -3.69
C ARG A 54 -4.33 -35.73 -3.95
N VAL A 55 -4.92 -34.97 -3.03
CA VAL A 55 -5.03 -33.52 -3.06
C VAL A 55 -4.30 -32.92 -1.86
N GLY A 56 -3.43 -31.94 -2.09
CA GLY A 56 -2.84 -31.12 -1.05
C GLY A 56 -3.45 -29.73 -1.06
N VAL A 57 -3.86 -29.23 0.11
CA VAL A 57 -4.45 -27.89 0.26
C VAL A 57 -3.59 -27.09 1.23
N TRP A 58 -3.07 -25.94 0.77
CA TRP A 58 -2.20 -25.07 1.55
C TRP A 58 -2.86 -23.75 1.90
N PHE A 59 -2.57 -23.28 3.11
CA PHE A 59 -3.06 -22.00 3.66
C PHE A 59 -1.90 -21.19 4.27
N PRO A 60 -1.99 -19.85 4.34
CA PRO A 60 -0.95 -19.02 4.96
C PRO A 60 -0.69 -19.39 6.42
N THR A 61 -1.77 -19.60 7.18
CA THR A 61 -1.72 -19.93 8.61
C THR A 61 -2.63 -21.10 8.98
N TYR A 62 -2.36 -21.69 10.13
CA TYR A 62 -3.23 -22.71 10.70
C TYR A 62 -4.66 -22.21 10.99
N LYS A 63 -4.82 -20.93 11.28
CA LYS A 63 -6.12 -20.32 11.51
C LYS A 63 -6.95 -20.26 10.22
N ASP A 64 -6.35 -19.83 9.11
CA ASP A 64 -7.01 -19.79 7.79
C ASP A 64 -7.44 -21.19 7.34
N LEU A 65 -6.62 -22.20 7.60
CA LEU A 65 -6.91 -23.61 7.34
C LEU A 65 -8.16 -24.12 8.08
N SER A 66 -8.37 -23.67 9.31
CA SER A 66 -9.38 -24.27 10.21
C SER A 66 -10.81 -24.10 9.73
N GLU A 67 -11.16 -23.04 9.00
CA GLU A 67 -12.50 -22.83 8.45
C GLU A 67 -12.76 -23.79 7.28
N VAL A 68 -11.88 -23.81 6.29
CA VAL A 68 -12.03 -24.66 5.10
C VAL A 68 -11.96 -26.16 5.48
N TRP A 69 -11.16 -26.51 6.49
CA TRP A 69 -11.13 -27.86 7.06
C TRP A 69 -12.52 -28.34 7.55
N LYS A 70 -13.27 -27.45 8.24
CA LYS A 70 -14.62 -27.76 8.70
C LYS A 70 -15.59 -27.94 7.53
N ASP A 71 -15.50 -27.04 6.55
CA ASP A 71 -16.39 -27.04 5.39
C ASP A 71 -16.21 -28.33 4.57
N LEU A 72 -14.95 -28.69 4.24
CA LEU A 72 -14.68 -29.91 3.51
C LEU A 72 -15.10 -31.17 4.30
N LYS A 73 -14.89 -31.22 5.62
CA LYS A 73 -15.40 -32.32 6.44
C LYS A 73 -16.92 -32.46 6.38
N ASN A 74 -17.64 -31.35 6.36
CA ASN A 74 -19.10 -31.38 6.29
C ASN A 74 -19.56 -31.83 4.91
N THR A 75 -19.00 -31.24 3.84
CA THR A 75 -19.33 -31.56 2.45
C THR A 75 -19.05 -33.03 2.13
N TYR A 76 -17.87 -33.54 2.50
CA TYR A 76 -17.43 -34.89 2.18
C TYR A 76 -17.89 -35.95 3.20
N ARG A 77 -18.59 -35.56 4.27
CA ARG A 77 -18.99 -36.42 5.39
C ARG A 77 -19.55 -37.78 4.97
N PRO A 78 -20.44 -37.88 3.95
CA PRO A 78 -21.05 -39.18 3.58
C PRO A 78 -20.07 -40.21 3.05
N ILE A 79 -18.90 -39.78 2.58
CA ILE A 79 -17.92 -40.62 1.89
C ILE A 79 -16.55 -40.64 2.58
N ILE A 80 -16.45 -40.07 3.78
CA ILE A 80 -15.22 -40.12 4.57
C ILE A 80 -15.06 -41.52 5.18
N ARG A 81 -13.89 -42.14 4.92
CA ARG A 81 -13.47 -43.39 5.59
C ARG A 81 -12.82 -43.11 6.92
N LYS A 82 -11.90 -42.10 6.96
CA LYS A 82 -11.11 -41.78 8.13
C LYS A 82 -10.72 -40.30 8.15
N ILE A 83 -10.69 -39.75 9.36
CA ILE A 83 -10.16 -38.39 9.61
C ILE A 83 -8.98 -38.49 10.57
N ASN A 84 -7.91 -37.79 10.23
CA ASN A 84 -6.81 -37.58 11.17
C ASN A 84 -6.77 -36.08 11.53
N GLU A 85 -7.25 -35.76 12.73
CA GLU A 85 -7.33 -34.38 13.23
C GLU A 85 -5.97 -33.78 13.53
N GLN A 86 -4.94 -34.58 13.86
CA GLN A 86 -3.59 -34.09 14.13
C GLN A 86 -2.86 -33.75 12.84
N LEU A 87 -2.92 -34.61 11.85
CA LEU A 87 -2.28 -34.41 10.54
C LEU A 87 -3.12 -33.57 9.59
N LYS A 88 -4.35 -33.21 9.98
CA LYS A 88 -5.33 -32.54 9.10
C LYS A 88 -5.47 -33.24 7.75
N GLN A 89 -5.90 -34.51 7.82
CA GLN A 89 -6.01 -35.38 6.67
C GLN A 89 -7.39 -36.04 6.62
N ILE A 90 -8.01 -36.10 5.45
CA ILE A 90 -9.26 -36.76 5.14
C ILE A 90 -8.97 -37.89 4.15
N GLU A 91 -9.34 -39.13 4.52
CA GLU A 91 -9.29 -40.31 3.66
C GLU A 91 -10.70 -40.69 3.24
N LEU A 92 -10.93 -40.81 1.94
CA LEU A 92 -12.23 -41.14 1.37
C LEU A 92 -12.39 -42.67 1.19
N VAL A 93 -13.64 -43.13 1.07
CA VAL A 93 -13.95 -44.56 0.80
C VAL A 93 -13.38 -45.05 -0.53
N THR A 94 -13.05 -44.15 -1.42
CA THR A 94 -12.43 -44.36 -2.73
C THR A 94 -10.89 -44.43 -2.71
N ASP A 95 -10.28 -44.48 -1.53
CA ASP A 95 -8.83 -44.37 -1.31
C ASP A 95 -8.22 -42.98 -1.64
N GLY A 96 -9.07 -42.03 -2.00
CA GLY A 96 -8.63 -40.63 -2.19
C GLY A 96 -8.23 -39.96 -0.88
N LEU A 97 -7.30 -39.04 -0.97
CA LEU A 97 -6.69 -38.38 0.19
C LEU A 97 -6.66 -36.86 0.02
N ILE A 98 -7.10 -36.16 1.05
CA ILE A 98 -7.01 -34.70 1.11
C ILE A 98 -6.17 -34.31 2.33
N ASP A 99 -4.98 -33.75 2.09
CA ASP A 99 -4.06 -33.26 3.12
C ASP A 99 -4.13 -31.73 3.21
N PHE A 100 -4.10 -31.19 4.43
CA PHE A 100 -4.13 -29.76 4.70
C PHE A 100 -2.84 -29.30 5.35
N TRP A 101 -2.26 -28.20 4.83
CA TRP A 101 -0.96 -27.70 5.23
C TRP A 101 -1.01 -26.21 5.57
N SER A 102 -0.26 -25.79 6.58
CA SER A 102 0.02 -24.39 6.86
C SER A 102 1.38 -24.00 6.26
N MET A 103 1.44 -22.84 5.56
CA MET A 103 2.69 -22.28 5.02
C MET A 103 3.42 -21.39 6.02
N GLU A 104 3.08 -21.43 7.32
CA GLU A 104 3.89 -20.82 8.37
C GLU A 104 5.34 -21.36 8.29
N GLU A 105 5.45 -22.67 7.98
CA GLU A 105 6.72 -23.29 7.58
C GLU A 105 6.69 -23.59 6.06
N PRO A 106 7.61 -23.03 5.27
CA PRO A 106 7.59 -23.15 3.81
C PRO A 106 7.80 -24.59 3.30
N ASP A 107 8.33 -25.48 4.15
CA ASP A 107 8.60 -26.88 3.82
C ASP A 107 7.41 -27.81 4.14
N SER A 108 6.29 -27.26 4.57
CA SER A 108 5.08 -28.03 4.89
C SER A 108 4.55 -28.79 3.66
N GLY A 109 4.45 -30.11 3.78
CA GLY A 109 4.06 -31.00 2.70
C GLY A 109 5.24 -31.53 1.87
N GLN A 110 6.49 -31.21 2.21
CA GLN A 110 7.67 -31.74 1.54
C GLN A 110 7.72 -33.27 1.55
N GLY A 111 8.13 -33.87 0.44
CA GLY A 111 8.19 -35.35 0.28
C GLY A 111 6.85 -36.02 0.03
N ARG A 112 5.73 -35.28 0.02
CA ARG A 112 4.44 -35.79 -0.41
C ARG A 112 4.34 -35.82 -1.93
N LYS A 113 3.31 -36.54 -2.45
CA LYS A 113 3.01 -36.66 -3.88
C LYS A 113 1.54 -36.40 -4.11
N TYR A 114 1.21 -35.43 -4.96
CA TYR A 114 -0.16 -34.99 -5.19
C TYR A 114 -0.51 -34.96 -6.67
N HIS A 115 -1.77 -35.28 -6.97
CA HIS A 115 -2.38 -35.08 -8.29
C HIS A 115 -2.85 -33.63 -8.45
N ARG A 116 -3.20 -32.97 -7.33
CA ARG A 116 -3.60 -31.57 -7.30
C ARG A 116 -3.09 -30.86 -6.06
N ALA A 117 -2.57 -29.65 -6.26
CA ALA A 117 -2.26 -28.70 -5.20
C ALA A 117 -3.25 -27.52 -5.27
N ILE A 118 -3.80 -27.14 -4.12
CA ILE A 118 -4.69 -25.98 -3.97
C ILE A 118 -4.04 -25.06 -2.92
N ILE A 119 -3.83 -23.80 -3.25
CA ILE A 119 -3.25 -22.82 -2.35
C ILE A 119 -4.26 -21.70 -2.18
N ASP A 120 -4.88 -21.58 -1.02
CA ASP A 120 -5.83 -20.49 -0.74
C ASP A 120 -5.20 -19.36 0.04
N GLU A 121 -5.80 -18.18 -0.09
CA GLU A 121 -5.32 -16.91 0.48
C GLU A 121 -3.81 -16.67 0.25
N ALA A 122 -3.34 -17.11 -0.92
CA ALA A 122 -1.93 -17.15 -1.30
C ALA A 122 -1.18 -15.81 -1.13
N ALA A 123 -1.85 -14.67 -1.40
CA ALA A 123 -1.24 -13.34 -1.23
C ALA A 123 -0.91 -12.97 0.23
N LYS A 124 -1.48 -13.69 1.21
CA LYS A 124 -1.15 -13.50 2.63
C LYS A 124 0.11 -14.25 3.06
N ALA A 125 0.56 -15.26 2.30
CA ALA A 125 1.71 -16.07 2.67
C ALA A 125 3.04 -15.35 2.35
N PRO A 126 3.84 -14.94 3.36
CA PRO A 126 5.05 -14.15 3.13
C PRO A 126 6.11 -14.89 2.31
N LYS A 127 6.16 -16.22 2.44
CA LYS A 127 7.13 -17.09 1.77
C LYS A 127 6.52 -17.93 0.64
N LEU A 128 5.39 -17.50 0.07
CA LEU A 128 4.67 -18.24 -0.98
C LEU A 128 5.58 -18.65 -2.14
N TYR A 129 6.37 -17.72 -2.65
CA TYR A 129 7.22 -17.98 -3.81
C TYR A 129 8.25 -19.08 -3.52
N GLN A 130 8.87 -19.03 -2.34
CA GLN A 130 9.80 -20.05 -1.87
C GLN A 130 9.11 -21.42 -1.66
N ALA A 131 7.95 -21.43 -1.02
CA ALA A 131 7.16 -22.64 -0.81
C ALA A 131 6.72 -23.27 -2.13
N TRP A 132 6.32 -22.45 -3.11
CA TRP A 132 5.97 -22.92 -4.43
C TRP A 132 7.15 -23.59 -5.14
N GLU A 133 8.29 -22.93 -5.23
CA GLU A 133 9.43 -23.46 -5.98
C GLU A 133 10.06 -24.70 -5.33
N ASN A 134 10.21 -24.68 -4.01
CA ASN A 134 11.01 -25.68 -3.30
C ASN A 134 10.18 -26.85 -2.74
N THR A 135 8.89 -26.64 -2.49
CA THR A 135 8.06 -27.65 -1.81
C THR A 135 6.83 -28.04 -2.64
N ILE A 136 5.93 -27.10 -2.95
CA ILE A 136 4.62 -27.44 -3.51
C ILE A 136 4.72 -27.97 -4.93
N ARG A 137 5.38 -27.23 -5.83
CA ARG A 137 5.55 -27.66 -7.23
C ARG A 137 6.28 -29.00 -7.38
N PRO A 138 7.34 -29.32 -6.62
CA PRO A 138 7.96 -30.66 -6.63
C PRO A 138 6.99 -31.79 -6.26
N THR A 139 6.03 -31.58 -5.35
CA THR A 139 5.05 -32.63 -4.98
C THR A 139 4.15 -33.09 -6.15
N LEU A 140 4.03 -32.26 -7.19
CA LEU A 140 3.21 -32.54 -8.39
C LEU A 140 3.96 -33.32 -9.50
N THR A 141 5.26 -33.56 -9.31
CA THR A 141 6.12 -34.10 -10.39
C THR A 141 5.75 -35.54 -10.74
N ASP A 142 5.56 -36.40 -9.74
CA ASP A 142 5.32 -37.84 -9.95
C ASP A 142 4.04 -38.15 -10.72
N TYR A 143 2.99 -37.35 -10.53
CA TYR A 143 1.68 -37.56 -11.14
C TYR A 143 1.41 -36.58 -12.31
N ILE A 144 2.39 -35.76 -12.68
CA ILE A 144 2.19 -34.65 -13.62
C ILE A 144 1.01 -33.76 -13.17
N GLY A 145 0.86 -33.62 -11.85
CA GLY A 145 -0.28 -32.99 -11.20
C GLY A 145 -0.44 -31.50 -11.57
N ASP A 146 -1.62 -30.98 -11.30
CA ASP A 146 -2.01 -29.59 -11.53
C ASP A 146 -2.02 -28.76 -10.24
N ALA A 147 -2.13 -27.43 -10.38
CA ALA A 147 -2.28 -26.56 -9.23
C ALA A 147 -3.26 -25.41 -9.48
N TYR A 148 -3.92 -24.97 -8.37
CA TYR A 148 -4.78 -23.80 -8.31
C TYR A 148 -4.31 -22.91 -7.17
N ILE A 149 -3.93 -21.68 -7.49
CA ILE A 149 -3.38 -20.69 -6.57
C ILE A 149 -4.38 -19.54 -6.48
N LEU A 150 -5.11 -19.46 -5.38
CA LEU A 150 -6.23 -18.55 -5.20
C LEU A 150 -5.92 -17.47 -4.18
N SER A 151 -6.28 -16.23 -4.47
CA SER A 151 -6.26 -15.17 -3.47
C SER A 151 -7.05 -13.94 -3.88
N ARG A 152 -7.37 -13.11 -2.89
CA ARG A 152 -7.51 -11.69 -3.12
C ARG A 152 -6.10 -11.09 -3.27
N PRO A 153 -5.91 -10.10 -4.14
CA PRO A 153 -4.62 -9.42 -4.23
C PRO A 153 -4.30 -8.66 -2.93
N LYS A 154 -3.02 -8.49 -2.65
CA LYS A 154 -2.52 -7.71 -1.51
C LYS A 154 -1.31 -6.89 -1.95
N GLY A 155 -1.56 -5.86 -2.78
CA GLY A 155 -0.49 -5.09 -3.41
C GLY A 155 0.35 -5.91 -4.40
N LYS A 156 1.45 -5.32 -4.88
CA LYS A 156 2.37 -5.95 -5.85
C LYS A 156 3.65 -6.54 -5.23
N ASN A 157 3.89 -6.28 -3.95
CA ASN A 157 5.12 -6.73 -3.28
C ASN A 157 4.91 -8.04 -2.49
N ASN A 158 4.48 -9.10 -3.16
CA ASN A 158 4.29 -10.43 -2.56
C ASN A 158 4.44 -11.56 -3.57
N GLY A 159 4.58 -12.80 -3.07
CA GLY A 159 4.79 -13.98 -3.91
C GLY A 159 3.64 -14.29 -4.88
N PHE A 160 2.41 -13.91 -4.58
CA PHE A 160 1.25 -14.13 -5.43
C PHE A 160 1.33 -13.29 -6.71
N PHE A 161 1.65 -12.00 -6.59
CA PHE A 161 1.91 -11.14 -7.73
C PHE A 161 3.12 -11.60 -8.54
N MET A 162 4.22 -11.98 -7.85
CA MET A 162 5.43 -12.47 -8.50
C MET A 162 5.19 -13.74 -9.34
N LEU A 163 4.32 -14.65 -8.88
CA LEU A 163 3.95 -15.84 -9.65
C LEU A 163 3.23 -15.46 -10.94
N GLU A 164 2.30 -14.49 -10.92
CA GLU A 164 1.62 -14.01 -12.11
C GLU A 164 2.62 -13.39 -13.09
N GLU A 165 3.44 -12.43 -12.64
CA GLU A 165 4.37 -11.71 -13.50
C GLU A 165 5.43 -12.64 -14.15
N LYS A 166 6.00 -13.57 -13.38
CA LYS A 166 7.04 -14.48 -13.90
C LYS A 166 6.51 -15.55 -14.86
N HIS A 167 5.24 -15.91 -14.75
CA HIS A 167 4.70 -17.04 -15.50
C HIS A 167 3.67 -16.64 -16.57
N ARG A 168 3.40 -15.34 -16.73
CA ARG A 168 2.38 -14.82 -17.65
C ARG A 168 2.52 -15.32 -19.10
N GLU A 169 3.76 -15.53 -19.55
CA GLU A 169 4.05 -15.97 -20.91
C GLU A 169 4.11 -17.50 -21.09
N PHE A 170 4.00 -18.27 -20.01
CA PHE A 170 4.09 -19.72 -20.08
C PHE A 170 2.76 -20.36 -20.49
N ASN A 171 2.77 -21.16 -21.54
CA ASN A 171 1.57 -21.78 -22.11
C ASN A 171 0.84 -22.76 -21.18
N ASN A 172 1.50 -23.31 -20.18
CA ASN A 172 0.93 -24.23 -19.19
C ASN A 172 0.34 -23.52 -17.96
N TRP A 173 0.28 -22.17 -17.97
CA TRP A 173 -0.39 -21.35 -16.96
C TRP A 173 -1.67 -20.74 -17.52
N ALA A 174 -2.71 -20.67 -16.67
CA ALA A 174 -3.91 -19.89 -16.89
C ALA A 174 -4.03 -18.81 -15.80
N PHE A 175 -4.50 -17.64 -16.18
CA PHE A 175 -4.66 -16.50 -15.28
C PHE A 175 -6.11 -16.04 -15.33
N PHE A 176 -6.77 -16.02 -14.17
CA PHE A 176 -8.16 -15.64 -14.03
C PHE A 176 -8.27 -14.42 -13.13
N HIS A 177 -9.14 -13.51 -13.53
CA HIS A 177 -9.46 -12.32 -12.75
C HIS A 177 -10.98 -12.21 -12.66
N PHE A 178 -11.50 -12.29 -11.43
CA PHE A 178 -12.91 -12.14 -11.14
C PHE A 178 -13.11 -11.17 -9.96
N THR A 179 -14.13 -10.37 -10.09
CA THR A 179 -14.54 -9.38 -9.08
C THR A 179 -15.63 -9.96 -8.18
N THR A 180 -16.06 -9.20 -7.16
CA THR A 180 -17.23 -9.53 -6.37
C THR A 180 -18.52 -9.52 -7.20
N TYR A 181 -18.59 -8.67 -8.26
CA TYR A 181 -19.73 -8.60 -9.17
C TYR A 181 -19.97 -9.88 -9.98
N ASP A 182 -18.95 -10.73 -10.14
CA ASP A 182 -19.04 -11.99 -10.88
C ASP A 182 -19.75 -13.11 -10.09
N ASN A 183 -20.02 -12.89 -8.79
CA ASN A 183 -20.84 -13.78 -7.99
C ASN A 183 -22.31 -13.36 -8.04
N PRO A 184 -23.20 -14.10 -8.73
CA PRO A 184 -24.60 -13.74 -8.87
C PRO A 184 -25.43 -13.84 -7.58
N TYR A 185 -24.88 -14.43 -6.52
CA TYR A 185 -25.54 -14.59 -5.23
C TYR A 185 -25.30 -13.41 -4.27
N ILE A 186 -24.47 -12.46 -4.67
CA ILE A 186 -24.22 -11.23 -3.89
C ILE A 186 -25.10 -10.12 -4.44
N ASP A 187 -25.84 -9.46 -3.54
CA ASP A 187 -26.65 -8.31 -3.90
C ASP A 187 -25.75 -7.17 -4.40
N ARG A 188 -26.14 -6.59 -5.52
CA ARG A 188 -25.41 -5.49 -6.13
C ARG A 188 -25.46 -4.21 -5.30
N ASP A 189 -26.57 -3.98 -4.61
CA ASP A 189 -26.74 -2.80 -3.75
C ASP A 189 -25.76 -2.85 -2.57
N GLU A 190 -25.47 -4.02 -2.01
CA GLU A 190 -24.43 -4.22 -0.98
C GLU A 190 -23.03 -3.88 -1.50
N ILE A 191 -22.74 -4.18 -2.78
CA ILE A 191 -21.45 -3.86 -3.38
C ILE A 191 -21.34 -2.35 -3.62
N GLU A 192 -22.42 -1.70 -4.09
CA GLU A 192 -22.46 -0.25 -4.31
C GLU A 192 -22.39 0.53 -2.99
N GLU A 193 -23.03 0.03 -1.93
CA GLU A 193 -22.89 0.58 -0.58
C GLU A 193 -21.44 0.51 -0.08
N ALA A 194 -20.81 -0.65 -0.23
CA ALA A 194 -19.41 -0.81 0.12
C ALA A 194 -18.49 0.13 -0.68
N LYS A 195 -18.79 0.37 -1.96
CA LYS A 195 -18.08 1.32 -2.82
C LYS A 195 -18.17 2.76 -2.32
N GLN A 196 -19.31 3.15 -1.76
CA GLN A 196 -19.50 4.48 -1.18
C GLN A 196 -18.79 4.66 0.17
N GLN A 197 -18.73 3.59 0.96
CA GLN A 197 -18.19 3.63 2.33
C GLN A 197 -16.68 3.40 2.40
N LEU A 198 -16.10 2.64 1.47
CA LEU A 198 -14.68 2.34 1.44
C LEU A 198 -13.91 3.39 0.65
N ASP A 199 -12.64 3.59 0.97
CA ASP A 199 -11.75 4.31 0.08
C ASP A 199 -11.56 3.52 -1.23
N ASP A 200 -11.30 4.25 -2.32
CA ASP A 200 -11.19 3.68 -3.67
C ASP A 200 -10.16 2.53 -3.76
N ILE A 201 -9.04 2.68 -3.08
CA ILE A 201 -7.97 1.68 -3.08
C ILE A 201 -8.41 0.37 -2.42
N ASN A 202 -9.05 0.46 -1.25
CA ASN A 202 -9.58 -0.72 -0.57
C ASN A 202 -10.71 -1.37 -1.38
N PHE A 203 -11.60 -0.58 -1.97
CA PHE A 203 -12.66 -1.12 -2.82
C PHE A 203 -12.08 -1.85 -4.04
N ARG A 204 -11.14 -1.24 -4.76
CA ARG A 204 -10.47 -1.85 -5.92
C ARG A 204 -9.74 -3.14 -5.56
N GLN A 205 -9.01 -3.14 -4.43
CA GLN A 205 -8.29 -4.34 -3.99
C GLN A 205 -9.22 -5.46 -3.53
N GLU A 206 -10.20 -5.14 -2.66
CA GLU A 206 -11.01 -6.15 -2.00
C GLU A 206 -12.17 -6.66 -2.87
N TYR A 207 -12.82 -5.76 -3.63
CA TYR A 207 -14.01 -6.08 -4.42
C TYR A 207 -13.73 -6.29 -5.90
N LEU A 208 -12.85 -5.45 -6.49
CA LEU A 208 -12.49 -5.59 -7.89
C LEU A 208 -11.29 -6.51 -8.12
N ALA A 209 -10.67 -7.01 -7.07
CA ALA A 209 -9.48 -7.87 -7.12
C ALA A 209 -8.35 -7.28 -7.97
N GLU A 210 -8.13 -5.98 -7.89
CA GLU A 210 -7.04 -5.32 -8.57
C GLU A 210 -5.76 -5.37 -7.73
N TYR A 211 -4.61 -5.47 -8.41
CA TYR A 211 -3.34 -5.23 -7.74
C TYR A 211 -3.15 -3.73 -7.56
N VAL A 212 -3.59 -3.26 -6.43
CA VAL A 212 -3.38 -1.88 -6.01
C VAL A 212 -2.10 -1.84 -5.19
N ASP A 213 -1.11 -1.06 -5.60
CA ASP A 213 0.07 -0.87 -4.77
C ASP A 213 -0.30 -0.13 -3.49
N ALA A 214 0.32 -0.54 -2.38
CA ALA A 214 0.35 0.36 -1.21
C ALA A 214 1.02 1.70 -1.59
N ASN A 215 1.81 1.71 -2.65
CA ASN A 215 2.36 2.88 -3.30
C ASN A 215 1.31 3.71 -4.07
N ASP A 216 0.08 3.21 -4.29
CA ASP A 216 -1.02 3.98 -4.89
C ASP A 216 -1.79 4.84 -3.87
N ARG A 217 -1.28 4.96 -2.63
CA ARG A 217 -1.79 5.89 -1.62
C ARG A 217 -0.88 7.11 -1.49
N PRO A 218 -0.95 8.06 -2.41
CA PRO A 218 -0.12 9.26 -2.31
C PRO A 218 -0.46 10.02 -1.02
N PHE A 219 0.57 10.57 -0.39
CA PHE A 219 0.36 11.48 0.73
C PHE A 219 -0.38 12.73 0.25
N PHE A 220 0.03 13.27 -0.90
CA PHE A 220 -0.52 14.47 -1.53
C PHE A 220 -1.48 14.11 -2.68
N TYR A 221 -2.57 13.38 -2.39
CA TYR A 221 -3.49 12.84 -3.39
C TYR A 221 -4.30 13.92 -4.16
N SER A 222 -4.31 15.16 -3.70
CA SER A 222 -4.92 16.30 -4.39
C SER A 222 -3.92 17.11 -5.21
N PHE A 223 -2.64 16.69 -5.26
CA PHE A 223 -1.66 17.34 -6.11
C PHE A 223 -1.89 16.97 -7.58
N ASP A 224 -1.98 17.98 -8.42
CA ASP A 224 -2.18 17.84 -9.87
C ASP A 224 -1.14 18.71 -10.58
N VAL A 225 -0.26 18.10 -11.35
CA VAL A 225 0.82 18.77 -12.07
C VAL A 225 0.31 19.87 -13.01
N HIS A 226 -0.85 19.65 -13.65
CA HIS A 226 -1.44 20.62 -14.58
C HIS A 226 -2.07 21.83 -13.86
N LYS A 227 -2.44 21.68 -12.60
CA LYS A 227 -3.09 22.73 -11.81
C LYS A 227 -2.11 23.46 -10.93
N HIS A 228 -1.12 22.76 -10.34
CA HIS A 228 -0.28 23.31 -9.28
C HIS A 228 1.13 23.68 -9.73
N ILE A 229 1.57 23.24 -10.93
CA ILE A 229 2.86 23.65 -11.45
C ILE A 229 2.70 24.92 -12.31
N ALA A 230 3.41 25.97 -11.91
CA ALA A 230 3.52 27.21 -12.67
C ALA A 230 4.84 27.24 -13.44
N PRO A 231 4.86 27.70 -14.70
CA PRO A 231 6.10 27.74 -15.48
C PRO A 231 7.12 28.72 -14.90
N HIS A 232 6.66 29.82 -14.31
CA HIS A 232 7.50 30.86 -13.74
C HIS A 232 6.74 31.68 -12.70
N TYR A 233 7.47 32.31 -11.78
CA TYR A 233 6.98 33.32 -10.84
C TYR A 233 8.06 34.36 -10.59
N ASP A 234 7.75 35.65 -10.77
CA ASP A 234 8.63 36.76 -10.43
C ASP A 234 8.33 37.21 -8.98
N PRO A 235 9.26 37.01 -8.03
CA PRO A 235 9.03 37.35 -6.63
C PRO A 235 8.79 38.84 -6.43
N ASN A 236 7.71 39.20 -5.77
CA ASN A 236 7.36 40.59 -5.48
C ASN A 236 8.27 41.15 -4.36
N PRO A 237 9.06 42.20 -4.62
CA PRO A 237 9.97 42.75 -3.61
C PRO A 237 9.27 43.42 -2.41
N HIS A 238 7.98 43.69 -2.52
CA HIS A 238 7.17 44.28 -1.44
C HIS A 238 6.49 43.28 -0.53
N LEU A 239 6.57 41.98 -0.85
CA LEU A 239 6.01 40.90 -0.02
C LEU A 239 7.12 40.14 0.72
N PRO A 240 6.85 39.63 1.92
CA PRO A 240 7.80 38.76 2.63
C PRO A 240 8.19 37.53 1.82
N VAL A 241 9.47 37.14 1.91
CA VAL A 241 9.93 35.83 1.46
C VAL A 241 9.90 34.86 2.64
N ILE A 242 9.31 33.69 2.44
CA ILE A 242 9.16 32.64 3.46
C ILE A 242 10.18 31.53 3.15
N PHE A 243 11.04 31.22 4.11
CA PHE A 243 11.99 30.11 4.08
C PHE A 243 11.44 28.95 4.90
N SER A 244 11.08 27.85 4.23
CA SER A 244 10.62 26.63 4.90
C SER A 244 11.75 25.60 4.93
N ALA A 245 12.34 25.37 6.12
CA ALA A 245 13.56 24.57 6.27
C ALA A 245 13.32 23.22 6.93
N ASP A 246 14.01 22.18 6.46
CA ASP A 246 14.17 20.88 7.12
C ASP A 246 15.65 20.68 7.48
N PHE A 247 15.93 20.49 8.77
CA PHE A 247 17.27 20.51 9.35
C PHE A 247 17.97 19.15 9.36
N ASN A 248 17.68 18.29 8.39
CA ASN A 248 18.44 17.06 8.23
C ASN A 248 19.88 17.36 7.82
N LYS A 249 20.79 16.50 8.24
CA LYS A 249 22.23 16.72 7.99
C LYS A 249 22.57 16.47 6.51
N ASP A 250 21.90 15.53 5.85
CA ASP A 250 22.19 15.16 4.47
C ASP A 250 20.95 14.63 3.75
N PRO A 251 20.38 15.44 2.86
CA PRO A 251 20.63 16.86 2.66
C PRO A 251 19.86 17.76 3.64
N MET A 252 20.42 18.92 3.97
CA MET A 252 19.68 20.06 4.51
C MET A 252 18.88 20.71 3.38
N THR A 253 17.58 20.93 3.59
CA THR A 253 16.69 21.42 2.53
C THR A 253 15.93 22.66 2.95
N CYS A 254 15.64 23.54 1.99
CA CYS A 254 14.82 24.72 2.18
C CYS A 254 13.98 24.98 0.94
N LEU A 255 12.69 25.22 1.12
CA LEU A 255 11.76 25.66 0.07
C LEU A 255 11.49 27.15 0.28
N ILE A 256 11.56 27.92 -0.81
CA ILE A 256 11.42 29.36 -0.80
C ILE A 256 10.10 29.75 -1.46
N ALA A 257 9.30 30.57 -0.75
CA ALA A 257 7.96 30.93 -1.19
C ALA A 257 7.58 32.37 -0.86
N GLN A 258 6.51 32.83 -1.49
CA GLN A 258 5.79 34.05 -1.11
C GLN A 258 4.29 33.77 -0.98
N GLN A 259 3.68 34.30 0.05
CA GLN A 259 2.22 34.37 0.18
C GLN A 259 1.74 35.71 -0.40
N VAL A 260 1.07 35.65 -1.55
CA VAL A 260 0.64 36.83 -2.31
C VAL A 260 -0.61 37.46 -1.71
N ASP A 261 -1.51 36.59 -1.22
CA ASP A 261 -2.72 36.91 -0.48
C ASP A 261 -3.07 35.74 0.46
N PRO A 262 -4.07 35.84 1.34
CA PRO A 262 -4.40 34.76 2.27
C PRO A 262 -4.65 33.37 1.63
N TRP A 263 -4.92 33.33 0.34
CA TRP A 263 -5.32 32.13 -0.44
C TRP A 263 -4.26 31.67 -1.44
N THR A 264 -3.31 32.53 -1.80
CA THR A 264 -2.41 32.29 -2.92
C THR A 264 -0.96 32.28 -2.44
N VAL A 265 -0.31 31.14 -2.59
CA VAL A 265 1.12 30.93 -2.29
C VAL A 265 1.84 30.44 -3.53
N TYR A 266 2.99 31.03 -3.81
CA TYR A 266 3.94 30.56 -4.81
C TYR A 266 5.23 30.07 -4.14
N ALA A 267 5.54 28.78 -4.27
CA ALA A 267 6.87 28.25 -4.01
C ALA A 267 7.69 28.37 -5.30
N PHE A 268 8.77 29.12 -5.28
CA PHE A 268 9.45 29.53 -6.50
C PHE A 268 10.93 29.17 -6.57
N ASP A 269 11.52 28.71 -5.47
CA ASP A 269 12.90 28.21 -5.45
C ASP A 269 13.11 27.17 -4.37
N GLU A 270 14.13 26.33 -4.52
CA GLU A 270 14.49 25.29 -3.58
C GLU A 270 15.99 25.15 -3.38
N VAL A 271 16.42 24.89 -2.16
CA VAL A 271 17.83 24.67 -1.79
C VAL A 271 17.99 23.25 -1.23
N SER A 272 19.08 22.61 -1.63
CA SER A 272 19.47 21.30 -1.12
C SER A 272 20.98 21.26 -0.94
N MET A 273 21.46 21.09 0.30
CA MET A 273 22.87 21.09 0.66
C MET A 273 23.24 19.71 1.23
N SER A 274 24.09 18.96 0.53
CA SER A 274 24.70 17.76 1.07
C SER A 274 25.68 18.11 2.16
N GLU A 275 25.64 17.41 3.29
CA GLU A 275 26.45 17.68 4.50
C GLU A 275 26.36 19.14 4.98
N GLY A 276 25.27 19.85 4.62
CA GLY A 276 25.09 21.26 4.92
C GLY A 276 24.89 21.56 6.40
N SER A 277 25.22 22.79 6.78
CA SER A 277 24.98 23.34 8.11
C SER A 277 24.01 24.53 8.05
N THR A 278 23.33 24.81 9.17
CA THR A 278 22.40 25.96 9.25
C THR A 278 23.09 27.30 8.99
N PRO A 279 24.34 27.57 9.45
CA PRO A 279 25.05 28.80 9.07
C PRO A 279 25.24 28.92 7.57
N GLU A 280 25.70 27.86 6.88
CA GLU A 280 25.91 27.85 5.43
C GLU A 280 24.61 28.12 4.66
N LEU A 281 23.49 27.53 5.11
CA LEU A 281 22.18 27.81 4.55
C LEU A 281 21.83 29.30 4.74
N CYS A 282 22.04 29.88 5.93
CA CYS A 282 21.77 31.28 6.19
C CYS A 282 22.65 32.21 5.33
N GLU A 283 23.92 31.87 5.13
CA GLU A 283 24.85 32.64 4.23
C GLU A 283 24.33 32.64 2.79
N TYR A 284 23.92 31.45 2.30
CA TYR A 284 23.32 31.32 0.96
C TYR A 284 22.04 32.16 0.82
N LEU A 285 21.13 32.05 1.77
CA LEU A 285 19.84 32.77 1.76
C LEU A 285 20.07 34.30 1.82
N THR A 286 21.02 34.74 2.65
CA THR A 286 21.40 36.17 2.74
C THR A 286 21.94 36.67 1.42
N ALA A 287 22.86 35.96 0.79
CA ALA A 287 23.46 36.36 -0.47
C ALA A 287 22.44 36.42 -1.62
N THR A 288 21.57 35.36 -1.69
CA THR A 288 20.62 35.19 -2.80
C THR A 288 19.42 36.13 -2.65
N TYR A 289 18.90 36.29 -1.43
CA TYR A 289 17.67 37.04 -1.15
C TYR A 289 17.93 38.36 -0.41
N TRP A 290 19.05 39.00 -0.66
CA TRP A 290 19.45 40.27 -0.05
C TRP A 290 18.41 41.38 -0.19
N SER A 291 17.69 41.43 -1.30
CA SER A 291 16.64 42.43 -1.56
C SER A 291 15.49 42.34 -0.55
N TRP A 292 15.26 41.19 0.07
CA TRP A 292 14.23 40.95 1.10
C TRP A 292 14.78 40.97 2.52
N ARG A 293 16.03 41.38 2.79
CA ARG A 293 16.67 41.27 4.11
C ARG A 293 15.91 41.85 5.30
N TYR A 294 14.92 42.71 5.07
CA TYR A 294 14.04 43.26 6.11
C TYR A 294 12.62 42.67 6.07
N SER A 295 12.34 41.78 5.16
CA SER A 295 11.02 41.19 4.92
C SER A 295 11.15 39.69 4.67
N GLN A 296 11.75 38.99 5.66
CA GLN A 296 11.96 37.56 5.62
C GLN A 296 11.20 36.90 6.75
N GLU A 297 10.62 35.73 6.50
CA GLU A 297 9.98 34.87 7.48
C GLU A 297 10.58 33.48 7.39
N VAL A 298 10.63 32.77 8.52
CA VAL A 298 11.16 31.40 8.59
C VAL A 298 10.15 30.46 9.21
N THR A 299 9.95 29.33 8.59
CA THR A 299 9.21 28.19 9.13
C THR A 299 10.00 26.90 8.91
N GLY A 300 9.51 25.77 9.37
CA GLY A 300 10.16 24.47 9.18
C GLY A 300 9.90 23.49 10.30
N ASP A 301 10.77 22.50 10.40
CA ASP A 301 10.69 21.46 11.43
C ASP A 301 10.74 22.03 12.84
N ALA A 302 9.66 21.78 13.63
CA ALA A 302 9.59 22.23 15.04
C ALA A 302 10.71 21.65 15.91
N THR A 303 11.28 20.50 15.55
CA THR A 303 12.42 19.90 16.26
C THR A 303 13.68 20.75 16.19
N GLY A 304 13.79 21.66 15.20
CA GLY A 304 14.85 22.66 15.09
C GLY A 304 14.94 23.63 16.26
N ARG A 305 13.91 23.69 17.13
CA ARG A 305 13.94 24.40 18.42
C ARG A 305 14.68 23.63 19.52
N ASN A 306 14.95 22.33 19.32
CA ASN A 306 15.61 21.51 20.32
C ASN A 306 17.07 21.93 20.49
N ARG A 307 17.53 21.93 21.75
CA ARG A 307 18.92 22.25 22.07
C ARG A 307 19.82 21.12 21.64
N SER A 308 20.92 21.43 20.95
CA SER A 308 21.98 20.47 20.69
C SER A 308 22.93 20.43 21.88
N ALA A 309 23.13 19.22 22.45
CA ALA A 309 24.10 19.01 23.52
C ALA A 309 25.57 19.23 23.05
N MET A 310 25.81 19.32 21.75
CA MET A 310 27.12 19.48 21.12
C MET A 310 27.53 20.95 20.93
N THR A 311 26.65 21.93 21.19
CA THR A 311 26.94 23.35 20.96
C THR A 311 27.06 24.13 22.27
N ARG A 312 28.15 24.94 22.40
CA ARG A 312 28.26 25.91 23.49
C ARG A 312 27.19 27.00 23.34
N GLY A 313 26.43 27.32 24.39
CA GLY A 313 25.56 28.48 24.44
C GLY A 313 24.10 28.27 24.02
N ASN A 314 23.52 27.06 24.14
CA ASN A 314 22.11 26.79 23.85
C ASN A 314 21.68 27.15 22.40
N LEU A 315 22.55 27.03 21.43
CA LEU A 315 22.25 27.29 20.02
C LEU A 315 21.29 26.20 19.48
N ASN A 316 20.20 26.64 18.89
CA ASN A 316 19.32 25.79 18.06
C ASN A 316 19.21 26.43 16.67
N HIS A 317 18.66 25.69 15.72
CA HIS A 317 18.60 26.13 14.33
C HIS A 317 17.90 27.47 14.16
N TYR A 318 16.77 27.70 14.81
CA TYR A 318 16.00 28.97 14.72
C TYR A 318 16.69 30.14 15.38
N ARG A 319 17.50 29.91 16.42
CA ARG A 319 18.34 30.96 16.98
C ARG A 319 19.43 31.39 16.02
N ILE A 320 20.03 30.45 15.28
CA ILE A 320 21.02 30.75 14.23
C ILE A 320 20.35 31.55 13.13
N PHE A 321 19.19 31.15 12.63
CA PHE A 321 18.42 31.92 11.66
C PHE A 321 18.15 33.35 12.14
N ARG A 322 17.67 33.48 13.38
CA ARG A 322 17.39 34.78 13.98
C ARG A 322 18.61 35.70 14.02
N GLU A 323 19.73 35.15 14.46
CA GLU A 323 20.97 35.94 14.59
C GLU A 323 21.57 36.30 13.22
N MET A 324 21.66 35.35 12.27
CA MET A 324 22.31 35.55 10.99
C MET A 324 21.45 36.35 9.97
N LEU A 325 20.13 36.13 9.99
CA LEU A 325 19.21 36.85 9.11
C LEU A 325 18.61 38.11 9.78
N SER A 326 19.01 38.42 11.02
CA SER A 326 18.51 39.57 11.80
C SER A 326 17.00 39.61 11.95
N LEU A 327 16.38 38.44 12.20
CA LEU A 327 14.95 38.28 12.31
C LEU A 327 14.43 38.64 13.71
N THR A 328 13.20 39.14 13.76
CA THR A 328 12.42 39.28 15.01
C THR A 328 11.78 37.91 15.37
N GLU A 329 11.27 37.81 16.62
CA GLU A 329 10.60 36.57 17.05
C GLU A 329 9.34 36.28 16.23
N ASP A 330 8.60 37.31 15.82
CA ASP A 330 7.35 37.18 15.03
C ASP A 330 7.58 36.69 13.60
N GLN A 331 8.79 36.85 13.09
CA GLN A 331 9.21 36.34 11.76
C GLN A 331 9.57 34.86 11.79
N ILE A 332 9.62 34.22 12.99
CA ILE A 332 9.86 32.79 13.14
C ILE A 332 8.53 32.07 13.38
N ARG A 333 7.87 31.71 12.30
CA ARG A 333 6.51 31.14 12.27
C ARG A 333 6.54 29.61 12.34
N VAL A 334 7.02 29.08 13.44
CA VAL A 334 7.17 27.62 13.66
C VAL A 334 6.24 27.18 14.77
N PRO A 335 5.45 26.11 14.58
CA PRO A 335 4.58 25.58 15.64
C PRO A 335 5.40 25.04 16.83
N ALA A 336 4.77 24.88 17.97
CA ALA A 336 5.42 24.32 19.17
C ALA A 336 5.84 22.84 18.96
N GLN A 337 5.08 22.11 18.16
CA GLN A 337 5.32 20.71 17.80
C GLN A 337 4.95 20.49 16.32
N ASN A 338 5.62 19.54 15.69
CA ASN A 338 5.22 19.11 14.35
C ASN A 338 3.81 18.51 14.38
N PRO A 339 2.94 18.89 13.45
CA PRO A 339 1.62 18.28 13.32
C PRO A 339 1.73 16.76 13.05
N ALA A 340 0.75 16.00 13.53
CA ALA A 340 0.66 14.58 13.21
C ALA A 340 0.61 14.37 11.70
N SER A 341 1.16 13.25 11.22
CA SER A 341 1.20 12.93 9.78
C SER A 341 -0.20 12.88 9.15
N SER A 342 -1.20 12.35 9.88
CA SER A 342 -2.61 12.32 9.48
C SER A 342 -3.17 13.73 9.28
N ASP A 343 -2.92 14.63 10.24
CA ASP A 343 -3.45 16.00 10.21
C ASP A 343 -2.78 16.82 9.11
N SER A 344 -1.46 16.63 8.92
CA SER A 344 -0.72 17.20 7.80
C SER A 344 -1.29 16.75 6.46
N ARG A 345 -1.61 15.46 6.32
CA ARG A 345 -2.19 14.91 5.09
C ARG A 345 -3.54 15.55 4.77
N VAL A 346 -4.41 15.69 5.77
CA VAL A 346 -5.72 16.34 5.61
C VAL A 346 -5.56 17.79 5.22
N LEU A 347 -4.72 18.58 5.94
CA LEU A 347 -4.47 19.98 5.62
C LEU A 347 -3.92 20.14 4.20
N CYS A 348 -2.83 19.45 3.86
CA CYS A 348 -2.18 19.60 2.57
C CYS A 348 -3.15 19.33 1.41
N ASN A 349 -3.93 18.24 1.49
CA ASN A 349 -4.87 17.91 0.43
C ASN A 349 -6.07 18.85 0.37
N SER A 350 -6.53 19.37 1.51
CA SER A 350 -7.57 20.41 1.55
C SER A 350 -7.10 21.71 0.90
N VAL A 351 -5.87 22.13 1.19
CA VAL A 351 -5.24 23.31 0.55
C VAL A 351 -5.08 23.10 -0.94
N LEU A 352 -4.48 21.99 -1.37
CA LEU A 352 -4.29 21.67 -2.79
C LEU A 352 -5.62 21.60 -3.56
N LYS A 353 -6.69 21.16 -2.92
CA LYS A 353 -8.01 21.10 -3.55
C LYS A 353 -8.69 22.46 -3.68
N ASN A 354 -8.58 23.32 -2.65
CA ASN A 354 -9.47 24.48 -2.46
C ASN A 354 -8.74 25.83 -2.48
N ALA A 355 -7.42 25.89 -2.21
CA ALA A 355 -6.62 27.11 -2.27
C ALA A 355 -5.83 27.22 -3.57
N LYS A 356 -5.22 28.41 -3.81
CA LYS A 356 -4.35 28.67 -4.94
C LYS A 356 -2.88 28.47 -4.51
N PHE A 357 -2.46 27.22 -4.49
CA PHE A 357 -1.03 26.91 -4.29
C PHE A 357 -0.37 26.58 -5.62
N PHE A 358 0.77 27.21 -5.85
CA PHE A 358 1.58 26.98 -7.04
C PHE A 358 3.03 26.72 -6.67
N ILE A 359 3.67 25.82 -7.41
CA ILE A 359 5.11 25.54 -7.34
C ILE A 359 5.71 25.71 -8.74
N THR A 360 6.85 26.38 -8.85
CA THR A 360 7.46 26.59 -10.15
C THR A 360 8.25 25.36 -10.62
N GLU A 361 8.37 25.19 -11.94
CA GLU A 361 9.03 24.03 -12.57
C GLU A 361 10.49 23.84 -12.15
N ASN A 362 11.17 24.87 -11.67
CA ASN A 362 12.54 24.77 -11.17
C ASN A 362 12.66 24.07 -9.81
N CYS A 363 11.58 23.97 -9.01
CA CYS A 363 11.52 23.23 -7.76
C CYS A 363 11.39 21.71 -8.00
N LYS A 364 12.27 21.15 -8.82
CA LYS A 364 12.18 19.75 -9.32
C LYS A 364 12.23 18.69 -8.22
N LYS A 365 13.04 18.93 -7.18
CA LYS A 365 13.17 17.96 -6.08
C LYS A 365 11.93 17.97 -5.21
N THR A 366 11.38 19.16 -4.90
CA THR A 366 10.12 19.28 -4.15
C THR A 366 8.96 18.64 -4.92
N ILE A 367 8.81 18.91 -6.23
CA ILE A 367 7.78 18.30 -7.08
C ILE A 367 7.90 16.78 -7.04
N LYS A 368 9.12 16.25 -7.24
CA LYS A 368 9.37 14.82 -7.19
C LYS A 368 9.03 14.21 -5.84
N ASP A 369 9.39 14.86 -4.73
CA ASP A 369 9.06 14.39 -3.39
C ASP A 369 7.55 14.36 -3.13
N ILE A 370 6.80 15.38 -3.63
CA ILE A 370 5.34 15.43 -3.56
C ILE A 370 4.71 14.25 -4.31
N GLU A 371 5.18 13.97 -5.53
CA GLU A 371 4.66 12.88 -6.36
C GLU A 371 4.98 11.50 -5.78
N MET A 372 6.15 11.34 -5.15
CA MET A 372 6.62 10.08 -4.61
C MET A 372 6.24 9.81 -3.14
N ALA A 373 5.70 10.80 -2.45
CA ALA A 373 5.30 10.67 -1.05
C ALA A 373 4.10 9.73 -0.90
N MET A 374 4.28 8.59 -0.23
CA MET A 374 3.27 7.54 -0.07
C MET A 374 2.95 7.31 1.41
N VAL A 375 1.78 6.75 1.69
CA VAL A 375 1.36 6.39 3.05
C VAL A 375 1.12 4.90 3.20
N ASP A 376 1.33 4.43 4.43
CA ASP A 376 0.97 3.06 4.84
C ASP A 376 -0.55 2.88 5.01
N SER A 377 -0.96 1.70 5.44
CA SER A 377 -2.37 1.38 5.70
C SER A 377 -3.00 2.22 6.81
N GLU A 378 -2.18 2.85 7.67
CA GLU A 378 -2.63 3.74 8.75
C GLU A 378 -2.62 5.23 8.33
N GLY A 379 -2.22 5.53 7.10
CA GLY A 379 -2.13 6.90 6.58
C GLY A 379 -0.89 7.67 7.03
N LYS A 380 0.11 6.98 7.59
CA LYS A 380 1.41 7.57 7.94
C LYS A 380 2.35 7.58 6.74
N LEU A 381 3.13 8.64 6.62
CA LEU A 381 4.13 8.75 5.56
C LEU A 381 5.14 7.60 5.64
N ILE A 382 5.30 6.87 4.54
CA ILE A 382 6.30 5.80 4.42
C ILE A 382 7.68 6.45 4.28
N LYS A 383 8.55 6.18 5.26
CA LYS A 383 9.96 6.59 5.16
C LYS A 383 10.73 5.58 4.34
N ASN A 384 11.20 6.00 3.17
CA ASN A 384 12.06 5.18 2.32
C ASN A 384 13.53 5.52 2.64
N PRO A 385 14.34 4.59 3.14
CA PRO A 385 15.75 4.84 3.45
C PRO A 385 16.58 5.24 2.22
N THR A 386 16.19 4.77 1.03
CA THR A 386 16.91 5.05 -0.23
C THR A 386 16.47 6.38 -0.85
N TYR A 387 15.29 6.86 -0.49
CA TYR A 387 14.73 8.11 -1.01
C TYR A 387 14.00 8.86 0.12
N PRO A 388 14.74 9.60 0.95
CA PRO A 388 14.15 10.40 2.01
C PRO A 388 13.38 11.60 1.43
N ASN A 389 12.18 11.86 1.98
CA ASN A 389 11.23 12.89 1.47
C ASN A 389 11.47 14.26 2.11
N HIS A 390 12.71 14.76 2.13
CA HIS A 390 13.07 15.99 2.85
C HIS A 390 12.47 17.27 2.23
N HIS A 391 12.43 17.35 0.90
CA HIS A 391 11.77 18.46 0.22
C HIS A 391 10.24 18.41 0.39
N GLY A 392 9.64 17.24 0.45
CA GLY A 392 8.23 17.06 0.78
C GLY A 392 7.91 17.50 2.21
N ASP A 393 8.85 17.36 3.15
CA ASP A 393 8.69 17.85 4.51
C ASP A 393 8.73 19.40 4.56
N THR A 394 9.64 20.06 3.84
CA THR A 394 9.64 21.53 3.72
C THR A 394 8.34 22.05 3.11
N PHE A 395 7.80 21.34 2.14
CA PHE A 395 6.50 21.66 1.55
C PHE A 395 5.35 21.57 2.57
N ARG A 396 5.30 20.49 3.37
CA ARG A 396 4.30 20.34 4.45
C ARG A 396 4.39 21.49 5.47
N TYR A 397 5.59 21.85 5.91
CA TYR A 397 5.80 22.94 6.87
C TYR A 397 5.35 24.28 6.29
N LEU A 398 5.62 24.53 5.02
CA LEU A 398 5.15 25.74 4.33
C LEU A 398 3.61 25.83 4.33
N LEU A 399 2.92 24.73 3.96
CA LEU A 399 1.47 24.72 3.94
C LEU A 399 0.88 24.93 5.35
N HIS A 400 1.48 24.33 6.38
CA HIS A 400 1.06 24.58 7.76
C HIS A 400 1.28 26.04 8.18
N CYS A 401 2.39 26.65 7.77
CA CYS A 401 2.65 28.05 8.08
C CYS A 401 1.63 28.99 7.45
N CYS A 402 1.33 28.78 6.16
CA CYS A 402 0.48 29.70 5.40
C CYS A 402 -1.02 29.45 5.58
N TYR A 403 -1.43 28.22 5.93
CA TYR A 403 -2.83 27.80 5.92
C TYR A 403 -3.30 27.10 7.21
N ALA A 404 -2.61 27.30 8.34
CA ALA A 404 -2.98 26.66 9.61
C ALA A 404 -4.44 26.94 10.04
N ASP A 405 -4.97 28.09 9.72
CA ASP A 405 -6.33 28.51 10.07
C ASP A 405 -7.40 28.01 9.08
N PHE A 406 -6.98 27.49 7.92
CA PHE A 406 -7.88 26.99 6.87
C PHE A 406 -8.77 25.83 7.35
N ILE A 407 -8.27 24.95 8.21
CA ILE A 407 -9.07 23.86 8.79
C ILE A 407 -9.98 24.33 9.91
N LYS A 408 -9.58 25.37 10.65
CA LYS A 408 -10.32 25.82 11.83
C LYS A 408 -11.60 26.54 11.48
N GLU A 409 -11.67 27.21 10.32
CA GLU A 409 -12.82 27.99 9.89
C GLU A 409 -13.14 27.79 8.39
N PRO A 410 -13.51 26.58 7.94
CA PRO A 410 -13.72 26.30 6.50
C PRO A 410 -14.84 27.11 5.85
N GLY A 411 -15.70 27.77 6.63
CA GLY A 411 -16.82 28.58 6.11
C GLY A 411 -16.52 30.07 5.91
N LYS A 412 -15.36 30.59 6.33
CA LYS A 412 -14.97 32.00 6.12
C LYS A 412 -14.45 32.30 4.73
N TYR A 413 -14.38 31.29 3.87
CA TYR A 413 -13.44 31.25 2.76
C TYR A 413 -14.09 30.83 1.43
N HIS A 414 -15.38 31.07 1.33
CA HIS A 414 -16.16 30.92 0.09
C HIS A 414 -16.56 32.27 -0.48
#